data_024e964046139e3b22b612d95a61b2d9
#
_entry.id   024e964046139e3b22b612d95a61b2d9
#
_cell.length_a   1.000
_cell.length_b   1.000
_cell.length_c   1.000
_cell.angle_alpha   90.00
_cell.angle_beta   90.00
_cell.angle_gamma   90.00
#
_symmetry.space_group_name_H-M   'P 1'
#
loop_
_entity.id
_entity.type
_entity.pdbx_description
1 polymer ?
#
loop_
_entity_poly.entity_id
_entity_poly.type
_entity_poly.pdbx_seq_one_letter_code
_entity_poly.pdbx_strand_id
1 'polypeptide(L)'
;MKFIISFWKTIIWVCIVLFLSLSPGDIFPQPSWWMFPHIDKAVHFIMYFVFALVLIHDSQHYSKIRLTHRQIVFSVLIIISWGGFLEILQRIPNLHRSCDFFDFLANTIGAVVGSVLYRIFEPLLNKINIIIIKL
;
A
#
# COMPACT_ATOMS: atom_id res chain seq x y z
N MET A 1 10.77 3.39 -20.44
CA MET A 1 10.91 4.62 -19.65
C MET A 1 9.57 5.24 -19.23
N LYS A 2 8.58 5.48 -20.10
CA LYS A 2 7.29 6.11 -19.72
C LYS A 2 6.56 5.40 -18.58
N PHE A 3 6.57 4.07 -18.52
CA PHE A 3 5.92 3.30 -17.46
C PHE A 3 6.53 3.60 -16.08
N ILE A 4 7.84 3.51 -15.93
CA ILE A 4 8.53 3.76 -14.66
C ILE A 4 8.26 5.18 -14.14
N ILE A 5 8.30 6.18 -15.06
CA ILE A 5 8.02 7.57 -14.73
C ILE A 5 6.57 7.77 -14.27
N SER A 6 5.62 7.02 -14.85
CA SER A 6 4.22 7.14 -14.46
C SER A 6 3.88 6.42 -13.16
N PHE A 7 4.56 5.31 -12.86
CA PHE A 7 4.31 4.48 -11.67
C PHE A 7 5.32 4.69 -10.53
N TRP A 8 6.07 5.80 -10.54
CA TRP A 8 7.13 6.03 -9.55
C TRP A 8 6.63 6.03 -8.10
N LYS A 9 5.44 6.60 -7.81
CA LYS A 9 4.85 6.58 -6.46
C LYS A 9 4.50 5.16 -6.03
N THR A 10 3.87 4.41 -6.93
CA THR A 10 3.54 3.00 -6.71
C THR A 10 4.81 2.17 -6.46
N ILE A 11 5.86 2.38 -7.26
CA ILE A 11 7.13 1.65 -7.11
C ILE A 11 7.77 1.94 -5.76
N ILE A 12 7.88 3.22 -5.38
CA ILE A 12 8.42 3.60 -4.06
C ILE A 12 7.59 2.99 -2.95
N TRP A 13 6.25 3.05 -3.07
CA TRP A 13 5.37 2.51 -2.03
C TRP A 13 5.48 1.00 -1.91
N VAL A 14 5.58 0.26 -3.02
CA VAL A 14 5.85 -1.18 -3.02
C VAL A 14 7.16 -1.50 -2.30
N CYS A 15 8.23 -0.73 -2.56
CA CYS A 15 9.51 -0.91 -1.85
C CYS A 15 9.37 -0.66 -0.35
N ILE A 16 8.62 0.37 0.06
CA ILE A 16 8.34 0.67 1.48
C ILE A 16 7.55 -0.48 2.12
N VAL A 17 6.48 -0.94 1.47
CA VAL A 17 5.66 -2.06 1.96
C VAL A 17 6.50 -3.33 2.09
N LEU A 18 7.32 -3.66 1.09
CA LEU A 18 8.25 -4.79 1.13
C LEU A 18 9.21 -4.68 2.32
N PHE A 19 9.86 -3.52 2.46
CA PHE A 19 10.81 -3.30 3.54
C PHE A 19 10.14 -3.45 4.90
N LEU A 20 9.01 -2.79 5.13
CA LEU A 20 8.30 -2.85 6.41
C LEU A 20 7.73 -4.25 6.71
N SER A 21 7.25 -4.97 5.69
CA SER A 21 6.67 -6.31 5.87
C SER A 21 7.72 -7.38 6.08
N LEU A 22 8.90 -7.28 5.45
CA LEU A 22 9.94 -8.31 5.50
C LEU A 22 11.09 -7.97 6.45
N SER A 23 11.13 -6.78 7.05
CA SER A 23 12.11 -6.46 8.09
C SER A 23 11.85 -7.29 9.34
N PRO A 24 12.88 -7.86 9.97
CA PRO A 24 12.74 -8.56 11.24
C PRO A 24 12.06 -7.68 12.30
N GLY A 25 11.15 -8.28 13.09
CA GLY A 25 10.33 -7.54 14.06
C GLY A 25 11.13 -6.86 15.18
N ASP A 26 12.31 -7.37 15.48
CA ASP A 26 13.26 -6.90 16.51
C ASP A 26 14.10 -5.69 16.09
N ILE A 27 14.14 -5.34 14.78
CA ILE A 27 14.87 -4.15 14.30
C ILE A 27 14.17 -2.85 14.71
N PHE A 28 12.86 -2.89 14.89
CA PHE A 28 12.11 -1.68 15.24
C PHE A 28 12.09 -1.46 16.76
N PRO A 29 12.51 -0.27 17.26
CA PRO A 29 12.34 0.03 18.67
C PRO A 29 10.88 -0.15 19.05
N GLN A 30 10.63 -0.81 20.18
CA GLN A 30 9.29 -1.02 20.73
C GLN A 30 8.97 0.13 21.71
N PRO A 31 8.54 1.31 21.25
CA PRO A 31 8.19 2.39 22.14
C PRO A 31 6.95 2.02 22.95
N SER A 32 6.78 2.63 24.13
CA SER A 32 5.68 2.31 25.06
C SER A 32 4.26 2.42 24.44
N TRP A 33 4.07 3.28 23.44
CA TRP A 33 2.80 3.40 22.71
C TRP A 33 2.57 2.25 21.70
N TRP A 34 3.60 1.46 21.35
CA TRP A 34 3.45 0.24 20.55
C TRP A 34 2.74 -0.87 21.32
N MET A 35 2.61 -0.72 22.64
CA MET A 35 1.86 -1.65 23.50
C MET A 35 0.33 -1.50 23.37
N PHE A 36 -0.17 -0.53 22.58
CA PHE A 36 -1.60 -0.48 22.28
C PHE A 36 -2.00 -1.70 21.45
N PRO A 37 -3.02 -2.46 21.91
CA PRO A 37 -3.47 -3.63 21.20
C PRO A 37 -3.89 -3.26 19.77
N HIS A 38 -3.47 -4.09 18.82
CA HIS A 38 -3.83 -3.95 17.40
C HIS A 38 -3.23 -2.76 16.63
N ILE A 39 -2.16 -2.11 17.12
CA ILE A 39 -1.49 -1.04 16.38
C ILE A 39 -0.87 -1.55 15.08
N ASP A 40 -0.39 -2.79 15.06
CA ASP A 40 0.08 -3.50 13.87
C ASP A 40 -0.97 -3.53 12.77
N LYS A 41 -2.22 -3.84 13.10
CA LYS A 41 -3.35 -3.86 12.16
C LYS A 41 -3.70 -2.49 11.60
N ALA A 42 -3.56 -1.44 12.45
CA ALA A 42 -3.71 -0.07 11.97
C ALA A 42 -2.61 0.32 10.97
N VAL A 43 -1.38 -0.12 11.20
CA VAL A 43 -0.27 0.09 10.26
C VAL A 43 -0.53 -0.63 8.94
N HIS A 44 -0.93 -1.91 8.96
CA HIS A 44 -1.31 -2.67 7.77
C HIS A 44 -2.44 -1.98 7.00
N PHE A 45 -3.51 -1.57 7.69
CA PHE A 45 -4.61 -0.82 7.07
C PHE A 45 -4.11 0.44 6.36
N ILE A 46 -3.31 1.29 7.03
CA ILE A 46 -2.80 2.55 6.45
C ILE A 46 -1.90 2.26 5.24
N MET A 47 -1.01 1.27 5.34
CA MET A 47 -0.11 0.90 4.25
C MET A 47 -0.89 0.53 2.99
N TYR A 48 -1.92 -0.28 3.11
CA TYR A 48 -2.70 -0.74 1.96
C TYR A 48 -3.73 0.27 1.49
N PHE A 49 -4.22 1.14 2.39
CA PHE A 49 -4.99 2.32 2.03
C PHE A 49 -4.21 3.24 1.09
N VAL A 50 -2.99 3.61 1.49
CA VAL A 50 -2.12 4.46 0.65
C VAL A 50 -1.72 3.75 -0.64
N PHE A 51 -1.48 2.43 -0.59
CA PHE A 51 -1.18 1.64 -1.78
C PHE A 51 -2.30 1.75 -2.83
N ALA A 52 -3.56 1.62 -2.41
CA ALA A 52 -4.69 1.79 -3.32
C ALA A 52 -4.74 3.20 -3.93
N LEU A 53 -4.51 4.24 -3.13
CA LEU A 53 -4.49 5.62 -3.60
C LEU A 53 -3.43 5.84 -4.68
N VAL A 54 -2.18 5.41 -4.43
CA VAL A 54 -1.07 5.67 -5.36
C VAL A 54 -1.18 4.81 -6.62
N LEU A 55 -1.60 3.55 -6.53
CA LEU A 55 -1.76 2.68 -7.68
C LEU A 55 -2.87 3.17 -8.62
N ILE A 56 -4.03 3.54 -8.08
CA ILE A 56 -5.14 4.08 -8.87
C ILE A 56 -4.73 5.40 -9.53
N HIS A 57 -4.06 6.29 -8.78
CA HIS A 57 -3.60 7.57 -9.30
C HIS A 57 -2.59 7.40 -10.45
N ASP A 58 -1.56 6.57 -10.26
CA ASP A 58 -0.54 6.31 -11.27
C ASP A 58 -1.15 5.65 -12.52
N SER A 59 -2.10 4.73 -12.34
CA SER A 59 -2.82 4.06 -13.43
C SER A 59 -3.64 5.07 -14.25
N GLN A 60 -4.34 6.01 -13.62
CA GLN A 60 -5.07 7.06 -14.32
C GLN A 60 -4.13 8.03 -15.04
N HIS A 61 -3.01 8.39 -14.39
CA HIS A 61 -2.01 9.27 -14.99
C HIS A 61 -1.35 8.63 -16.23
N TYR A 62 -1.07 7.32 -16.17
CA TYR A 62 -0.52 6.56 -17.29
C TYR A 62 -1.49 6.43 -18.46
N SER A 63 -2.72 6.06 -18.18
CA SER A 63 -3.76 5.84 -19.21
C SER A 63 -4.35 7.16 -19.74
N LYS A 64 -4.14 8.28 -19.04
CA LYS A 64 -4.72 9.62 -19.32
C LYS A 64 -6.26 9.63 -19.32
N ILE A 65 -6.88 8.61 -18.76
CA ILE A 65 -8.32 8.47 -18.62
C ILE A 65 -8.69 8.05 -17.20
N ARG A 66 -9.89 8.37 -16.77
CA ARG A 66 -10.43 7.86 -15.52
C ARG A 66 -10.63 6.34 -15.60
N LEU A 67 -10.19 5.63 -14.58
CA LEU A 67 -10.40 4.20 -14.51
C LEU A 67 -11.89 3.87 -14.38
N THR A 68 -12.29 2.84 -15.10
CA THR A 68 -13.62 2.23 -14.98
C THR A 68 -13.72 1.45 -13.66
N HIS A 69 -14.93 1.14 -13.23
CA HIS A 69 -15.18 0.30 -12.05
C HIS A 69 -14.42 -1.03 -12.11
N ARG A 70 -14.42 -1.68 -13.28
CA ARG A 70 -13.71 -2.97 -13.46
C ARG A 70 -12.19 -2.83 -13.26
N GLN A 71 -11.61 -1.75 -13.76
CA GLN A 71 -10.17 -1.49 -13.60
C GLN A 71 -9.80 -1.17 -12.15
N ILE A 72 -10.66 -0.44 -11.42
CA ILE A 72 -10.47 -0.20 -9.98
C ILE A 72 -10.54 -1.51 -9.20
N VAL A 73 -11.57 -2.34 -9.44
CA VAL A 73 -11.69 -3.66 -8.81
C VAL A 73 -10.46 -4.53 -9.12
N PHE A 74 -9.99 -4.54 -10.36
CA PHE A 74 -8.77 -5.29 -10.72
C PHE A 74 -7.53 -4.78 -9.99
N SER A 75 -7.37 -3.46 -9.83
CA SER A 75 -6.28 -2.87 -9.05
C SER A 75 -6.36 -3.30 -7.58
N VAL A 76 -7.56 -3.29 -6.99
CA VAL A 76 -7.77 -3.75 -5.60
C VAL A 76 -7.42 -5.23 -5.45
N LEU A 77 -7.81 -6.08 -6.41
CA LEU A 77 -7.47 -7.50 -6.39
C LEU A 77 -5.96 -7.74 -6.47
N ILE A 78 -5.23 -6.97 -7.28
CA ILE A 78 -3.76 -7.01 -7.32
C ILE A 78 -3.17 -6.68 -5.95
N ILE A 79 -3.65 -5.61 -5.30
CA ILE A 79 -3.18 -5.19 -3.98
C ILE A 79 -3.46 -6.27 -2.92
N ILE A 80 -4.65 -6.85 -2.91
CA ILE A 80 -5.04 -7.90 -1.97
C ILE A 80 -4.17 -9.15 -2.18
N SER A 81 -3.96 -9.55 -3.44
CA SER A 81 -3.10 -10.69 -3.80
C SER A 81 -1.65 -10.45 -3.34
N TRP A 82 -1.15 -9.24 -3.52
CA TRP A 82 0.16 -8.83 -3.03
C TRP A 82 0.26 -8.91 -1.50
N GLY A 83 -0.76 -8.42 -0.78
CA GLY A 83 -0.84 -8.53 0.67
C GLY A 83 -0.82 -9.97 1.15
N GLY A 84 -1.64 -10.82 0.58
CA GLY A 84 -1.66 -12.25 0.91
C GLY A 84 -0.33 -12.95 0.61
N PHE A 85 0.34 -12.58 -0.48
CA PHE A 85 1.67 -13.09 -0.81
C PHE A 85 2.71 -12.69 0.25
N LEU A 86 2.70 -11.44 0.70
CA LEU A 86 3.62 -10.98 1.74
C LEU A 86 3.35 -11.65 3.09
N GLU A 87 2.09 -11.86 3.48
CA GLU A 87 1.72 -12.62 4.70
C GLU A 87 2.29 -14.05 4.67
N ILE A 88 2.27 -14.70 3.49
CA ILE A 88 2.86 -16.02 3.33
C ILE A 88 4.39 -15.95 3.46
N LEU A 89 5.04 -14.93 2.88
CA LEU A 89 6.48 -14.75 2.98
C LEU A 89 6.94 -14.49 4.43
N GLN A 90 6.12 -13.85 5.25
CA GLN A 90 6.42 -13.60 6.67
C GLN A 90 6.55 -14.89 7.51
N ARG A 91 6.06 -16.03 7.01
CA ARG A 91 6.28 -17.35 7.64
C ARG A 91 7.73 -17.85 7.56
N ILE A 92 8.59 -17.17 6.81
CA ILE A 92 10.01 -17.58 6.72
C ILE A 92 10.65 -17.48 8.11
N PRO A 93 11.28 -18.56 8.65
CA PRO A 93 11.66 -18.66 10.06
C PRO A 93 12.56 -17.54 10.58
N ASN A 94 13.38 -16.93 9.72
CA ASN A 94 14.35 -15.90 10.13
C ASN A 94 13.76 -14.48 10.28
N LEU A 95 12.49 -14.28 9.98
CA LEU A 95 11.85 -12.96 10.07
C LEU A 95 11.24 -12.68 11.44
N HIS A 96 11.17 -13.69 12.35
CA HIS A 96 10.55 -13.57 13.68
C HIS A 96 9.16 -12.88 13.63
N ARG A 97 8.40 -13.17 12.56
CA ARG A 97 7.03 -12.67 12.34
C ARG A 97 6.08 -13.85 12.20
N SER A 98 4.85 -13.63 12.62
CA SER A 98 3.74 -14.57 12.40
C SER A 98 2.86 -14.08 11.26
N CYS A 99 2.47 -14.99 10.36
CA CYS A 99 1.38 -14.70 9.43
C CYS A 99 0.08 -14.59 10.24
N ASP A 100 -0.52 -13.42 10.24
CA ASP A 100 -1.78 -13.16 10.96
C ASP A 100 -2.92 -12.90 9.94
N PHE A 101 -3.98 -13.68 10.05
CA PHE A 101 -5.17 -13.49 9.22
C PHE A 101 -5.79 -12.10 9.41
N PHE A 102 -5.70 -11.52 10.60
CA PHE A 102 -6.22 -10.19 10.87
C PHE A 102 -5.40 -9.09 10.19
N ASP A 103 -4.09 -9.30 9.97
CA ASP A 103 -3.26 -8.39 9.20
C ASP A 103 -3.63 -8.42 7.72
N PHE A 104 -3.87 -9.62 7.16
CA PHE A 104 -4.42 -9.76 5.82
C PHE A 104 -5.81 -9.10 5.68
N LEU A 105 -6.66 -9.20 6.70
CA LEU A 105 -7.95 -8.54 6.71
C LEU A 105 -7.81 -7.02 6.74
N ALA A 106 -6.90 -6.50 7.57
CA ALA A 106 -6.58 -5.07 7.65
C ALA A 106 -6.05 -4.54 6.30
N ASN A 107 -5.16 -5.29 5.62
CA ASN A 107 -4.67 -5.00 4.28
C ASN A 107 -5.83 -4.88 3.28
N THR A 108 -6.72 -5.86 3.31
CA THR A 108 -7.88 -5.92 2.40
C THR A 108 -8.83 -4.74 2.62
N ILE A 109 -9.19 -4.45 3.88
CA ILE A 109 -10.06 -3.32 4.22
C ILE A 109 -9.39 -2.00 3.83
N GLY A 110 -8.09 -1.84 4.11
CA GLY A 110 -7.32 -0.66 3.72
C GLY A 110 -7.36 -0.43 2.21
N ALA A 111 -7.13 -1.47 1.40
CA ALA A 111 -7.18 -1.38 -0.06
C ALA A 111 -8.57 -0.99 -0.58
N VAL A 112 -9.62 -1.58 -0.03
CA VAL A 112 -11.01 -1.27 -0.42
C VAL A 112 -11.36 0.16 -0.05
N VAL A 113 -11.13 0.58 1.19
CA VAL A 113 -11.44 1.93 1.68
C VAL A 113 -10.63 2.98 0.90
N GLY A 114 -9.35 2.74 0.66
CA GLY A 114 -8.51 3.63 -0.15
C GLY A 114 -9.05 3.80 -1.57
N SER A 115 -9.51 2.73 -2.20
CA SER A 115 -10.10 2.79 -3.55
C SER A 115 -11.42 3.58 -3.59
N VAL A 116 -12.27 3.43 -2.57
CA VAL A 116 -13.54 4.16 -2.44
C VAL A 116 -13.30 5.64 -2.20
N LEU A 117 -12.35 5.97 -1.32
CA LEU A 117 -12.04 7.34 -0.94
C LEU A 117 -11.05 8.03 -1.91
N TYR A 118 -10.55 7.34 -2.92
CA TYR A 118 -9.57 7.87 -3.87
C TYR A 118 -9.94 9.25 -4.41
N ARG A 119 -11.21 9.49 -4.75
CA ARG A 119 -11.66 10.76 -5.30
C ARG A 119 -11.45 11.96 -4.37
N ILE A 120 -11.47 11.73 -3.06
CA ILE A 120 -11.22 12.76 -2.04
C ILE A 120 -9.73 13.11 -2.02
N PHE A 121 -8.85 12.13 -2.21
CA PHE A 121 -7.40 12.30 -2.15
C PHE A 121 -6.76 12.65 -3.50
N GLU A 122 -7.48 12.49 -4.62
CA GLU A 122 -6.98 12.78 -5.98
C GLU A 122 -6.37 14.19 -6.12
N PRO A 123 -6.97 15.29 -5.59
CA PRO A 123 -6.39 16.62 -5.70
C PRO A 123 -5.03 16.75 -4.99
N LEU A 124 -4.86 16.09 -3.84
CA LEU A 124 -3.60 16.07 -3.10
C LEU A 124 -2.51 15.34 -3.90
N LEU A 125 -2.82 14.19 -4.46
CA LEU A 125 -1.90 13.40 -5.26
C LEU A 125 -1.47 14.12 -6.54
N ASN A 126 -2.40 14.84 -7.19
CA ASN A 126 -2.09 15.71 -8.33
C ASN A 126 -1.12 16.83 -7.95
N LYS A 127 -1.29 17.46 -6.79
CA LYS A 127 -0.41 18.52 -6.29
C LYS A 127 1.01 17.99 -6.04
N ILE A 128 1.14 16.80 -5.46
CA ILE A 128 2.44 16.13 -5.25
C ILE A 128 3.13 15.88 -6.60
N ASN A 129 2.42 15.40 -7.60
CA ASN A 129 2.97 15.21 -8.94
C ASN A 129 3.54 16.52 -9.54
N ILE A 130 2.81 17.62 -9.42
CA ILE A 130 3.24 18.91 -9.98
C ILE A 130 4.51 19.41 -9.29
N ILE A 131 4.65 19.22 -7.99
CA ILE A 131 5.81 19.65 -7.22
C ILE A 131 7.05 18.87 -7.66
N ILE A 132 6.94 17.55 -7.81
CA ILE A 132 8.08 16.68 -8.13
C ILE A 132 8.53 16.84 -9.60
N ILE A 133 7.60 17.10 -10.53
CA ILE A 133 7.97 17.33 -11.94
C ILE A 133 8.69 18.68 -12.13
N LYS A 134 8.56 19.61 -11.17
CA LYS A 134 9.21 20.92 -11.21
C LYS A 134 10.58 20.98 -10.53
N LEU A 135 10.98 19.90 -9.84
CA LEU A 135 12.31 19.70 -9.24
C LEU A 135 13.26 19.00 -10.22
#